data_7dd274f069f4910698a568a2065b8d96
#
_entry.id   7dd274f069f4910698a568a2065b8d96
#
_cell.length_a   1.000
_cell.length_b   1.000
_cell.length_c   1.000
_cell.angle_alpha   90.00
_cell.angle_beta   90.00
_cell.angle_gamma   90.00
#
_symmetry.space_group_name_H-M   'P 1'
#
loop_
_entity.id
_entity.type
_entity.pdbx_description
1 polymer ?
#
loop_
_entity_poly.entity_id
_entity_poly.type
_entity_poly.pdbx_seq_one_letter_code
_entity_poly.pdbx_strand_id
1 'polypeptide(L)'
;MLQLQIASKNDLSVITELAKIIWNTHYVPIIGQLQVNYMLEKIYNYDSLIEQFEKKNHQFYLIKLEQSVIGFLNISSNSDSDFFLHKFYIVAESCHKGTGTSVLDKLQSILQPKSITLAVNRQNFKSINFYFKNKFKITSVKNLDIGNGYEMNDFEMVKHFN
;
A
#
# COMPACT_ATOMS: atom_id res chain seq x y z
N MET A 1 13.00 9.36 14.41
CA MET A 1 11.91 8.50 14.94
C MET A 1 10.90 8.25 13.84
N LEU A 2 10.39 6.99 13.70
CA LEU A 2 9.36 6.64 12.71
C LEU A 2 7.99 7.18 13.12
N GLN A 3 7.26 7.82 12.19
CA GLN A 3 5.93 8.39 12.44
C GLN A 3 4.99 8.11 11.27
N LEU A 4 3.69 7.97 11.56
CA LEU A 4 2.61 7.98 10.58
C LEU A 4 1.85 9.30 10.72
N GLN A 5 1.92 10.13 9.69
CA GLN A 5 1.20 11.40 9.63
C GLN A 5 0.00 11.24 8.71
N ILE A 6 -1.20 11.59 9.17
CA ILE A 6 -2.38 11.66 8.31
C ILE A 6 -2.08 12.64 7.16
N ALA A 7 -2.27 12.17 5.93
CA ALA A 7 -2.07 12.98 4.75
C ALA A 7 -3.32 13.83 4.47
N SER A 8 -3.08 15.02 3.96
CA SER A 8 -4.09 15.95 3.44
C SER A 8 -4.06 16.00 1.92
N LYS A 9 -4.99 16.71 1.29
CA LYS A 9 -4.96 16.96 -0.15
C LYS A 9 -3.69 17.69 -0.62
N ASN A 10 -3.07 18.48 0.25
CA ASN A 10 -1.81 19.15 -0.07
C ASN A 10 -0.63 18.19 -0.24
N ASP A 11 -0.76 16.96 0.26
CA ASP A 11 0.28 15.93 0.19
C ASP A 11 0.14 15.03 -1.05
N LEU A 12 -0.89 15.23 -1.90
CA LEU A 12 -1.13 14.38 -3.08
C LEU A 12 0.03 14.39 -4.06
N SER A 13 0.68 15.53 -4.26
CA SER A 13 1.86 15.62 -5.13
C SER A 13 3.00 14.75 -4.60
N VAL A 14 3.24 14.75 -3.30
CA VAL A 14 4.26 13.91 -2.65
C VAL A 14 3.91 12.43 -2.81
N ILE A 15 2.65 12.04 -2.64
CA ILE A 15 2.17 10.66 -2.82
C ILE A 15 2.36 10.22 -4.27
N THR A 16 2.02 11.06 -5.25
CA THR A 16 2.20 10.77 -6.68
C THR A 16 3.68 10.54 -7.03
N GLU A 17 4.56 11.41 -6.57
CA GLU A 17 6.00 11.29 -6.82
C GLU A 17 6.59 10.04 -6.16
N LEU A 18 6.23 9.76 -4.91
CA LEU A 18 6.65 8.53 -4.23
C LEU A 18 6.15 7.27 -4.95
N ALA A 19 4.89 7.26 -5.38
CA ALA A 19 4.33 6.16 -6.15
C ALA A 19 5.13 5.92 -7.43
N LYS A 20 5.43 6.99 -8.17
CA LYS A 20 6.21 6.91 -9.41
C LYS A 20 7.61 6.34 -9.19
N ILE A 21 8.32 6.81 -8.18
CA ILE A 21 9.66 6.30 -7.82
C ILE A 21 9.57 4.82 -7.44
N ILE A 22 8.68 4.46 -6.52
CA ILE A 22 8.60 3.11 -5.97
C ILE A 22 8.12 2.11 -7.03
N TRP A 23 7.11 2.45 -7.84
CA TRP A 23 6.59 1.56 -8.86
C TRP A 23 7.62 1.30 -9.96
N ASN A 24 8.34 2.30 -10.41
CA ASN A 24 9.41 2.11 -11.41
C ASN A 24 10.59 1.30 -10.87
N THR A 25 10.90 1.42 -9.58
CA THR A 25 12.00 0.66 -8.99
C THR A 25 11.60 -0.78 -8.64
N HIS A 26 10.42 -0.97 -8.06
CA HIS A 26 10.00 -2.24 -7.47
C HIS A 26 9.18 -3.12 -8.42
N TYR A 27 8.22 -2.53 -9.16
CA TYR A 27 7.26 -3.33 -9.94
C TYR A 27 7.66 -3.57 -11.39
N VAL A 28 8.55 -2.77 -11.98
CA VAL A 28 9.01 -3.01 -13.36
C VAL A 28 9.59 -4.42 -13.54
N PRO A 29 10.43 -4.94 -12.63
CA PRO A 29 10.92 -6.33 -12.74
C PRO A 29 9.84 -7.40 -12.57
N ILE A 30 8.66 -7.05 -12.04
CA ILE A 30 7.57 -7.99 -11.72
C ILE A 30 6.54 -8.05 -12.84
N ILE A 31 6.05 -6.89 -13.30
CA ILE A 31 4.93 -6.78 -14.24
C ILE A 31 5.27 -6.04 -15.54
N GLY A 32 6.50 -5.57 -15.68
CA GLY A 32 7.00 -4.85 -16.85
C GLY A 32 6.65 -3.36 -16.87
N GLN A 33 7.41 -2.60 -17.68
CA GLN A 33 7.31 -1.13 -17.72
C GLN A 33 5.94 -0.65 -18.24
N LEU A 34 5.39 -1.32 -19.27
CA LEU A 34 4.14 -0.87 -19.87
C LEU A 34 2.97 -0.98 -18.89
N GLN A 35 2.88 -2.08 -18.14
CA GLN A 35 1.84 -2.24 -17.13
C GLN A 35 2.04 -1.28 -15.95
N VAL A 36 3.29 -1.03 -15.54
CA VAL A 36 3.59 -0.02 -14.50
C VAL A 36 3.12 1.36 -14.94
N ASN A 37 3.42 1.78 -16.17
CA ASN A 37 2.98 3.09 -16.69
C ASN A 37 1.44 3.19 -16.71
N TYR A 38 0.76 2.15 -17.17
CA TYR A 38 -0.70 2.08 -17.18
C TYR A 38 -1.29 2.20 -15.77
N MET A 39 -0.72 1.48 -14.80
CA MET A 39 -1.18 1.51 -13.40
C MET A 39 -0.95 2.87 -12.74
N LEU A 40 0.20 3.50 -13.00
CA LEU A 40 0.49 4.83 -12.49
C LEU A 40 -0.49 5.88 -13.05
N GLU A 41 -0.76 5.80 -14.35
CA GLU A 41 -1.72 6.69 -15.01
C GLU A 41 -3.16 6.49 -14.51
N LYS A 42 -3.58 5.25 -14.26
CA LYS A 42 -4.95 4.91 -13.84
C LYS A 42 -5.21 5.21 -12.35
N ILE A 43 -4.25 4.89 -11.47
CA ILE A 43 -4.48 4.81 -10.02
C ILE A 43 -3.88 6.01 -9.29
N TYR A 44 -2.77 6.54 -9.80
CA TYR A 44 -1.97 7.57 -9.13
C TYR A 44 -2.01 8.94 -9.81
N ASN A 45 -2.87 9.13 -10.81
CA ASN A 45 -3.17 10.47 -11.31
C ASN A 45 -3.93 11.29 -10.24
N TYR A 46 -3.88 12.60 -10.39
CA TYR A 46 -4.46 13.52 -9.40
C TYR A 46 -5.96 13.27 -9.15
N ASP A 47 -6.74 13.12 -10.20
CA ASP A 47 -8.20 12.96 -10.10
C ASP A 47 -8.56 11.63 -9.41
N SER A 48 -7.87 10.54 -9.75
CA SER A 48 -8.06 9.24 -9.11
C SER A 48 -7.70 9.28 -7.62
N LEU A 49 -6.65 9.99 -7.23
CA LEU A 49 -6.28 10.15 -5.84
C LEU A 49 -7.30 11.02 -5.08
N ILE A 50 -7.76 12.11 -5.65
CA ILE A 50 -8.84 12.93 -5.06
C ILE A 50 -10.09 12.08 -4.86
N GLU A 51 -10.49 11.29 -5.85
CA GLU A 51 -11.63 10.37 -5.71
C GLU A 51 -11.46 9.40 -4.54
N GLN A 52 -10.26 8.83 -4.39
CA GLN A 52 -9.97 7.93 -3.27
C GLN A 52 -10.07 8.64 -1.92
N PHE A 53 -9.61 9.89 -1.83
CA PHE A 53 -9.73 10.70 -0.61
C PHE A 53 -11.19 11.04 -0.28
N GLU A 54 -11.95 11.49 -1.27
CA GLU A 54 -13.26 12.10 -1.04
C GLU A 54 -14.42 11.11 -1.11
N LYS A 55 -14.43 10.24 -2.15
CA LYS A 55 -15.57 9.36 -2.43
C LYS A 55 -15.44 7.96 -1.85
N LYS A 56 -14.23 7.44 -1.79
CA LYS A 56 -13.98 6.07 -1.31
C LYS A 56 -13.63 6.00 0.17
N ASN A 57 -13.67 7.14 0.86
CA ASN A 57 -13.36 7.26 2.29
C ASN A 57 -12.03 6.58 2.68
N HIS A 58 -11.02 6.75 1.86
CA HIS A 58 -9.69 6.25 2.15
C HIS A 58 -8.95 7.19 3.09
N GLN A 59 -8.21 6.62 4.03
CA GLN A 59 -7.28 7.37 4.85
C GLN A 59 -5.86 7.14 4.35
N PHE A 60 -5.20 8.19 3.89
CA PHE A 60 -3.78 8.16 3.54
C PHE A 60 -2.92 8.58 4.74
N TYR A 61 -1.77 7.93 4.86
CA TYR A 61 -0.72 8.31 5.80
C TYR A 61 0.59 8.46 5.07
N LEU A 62 1.32 9.52 5.38
CA LEU A 62 2.74 9.64 5.06
C LEU A 62 3.56 8.88 6.10
N ILE A 63 4.51 8.08 5.64
CA ILE A 63 5.48 7.39 6.49
C ILE A 63 6.71 8.29 6.59
N LYS A 64 6.98 8.79 7.79
CA LYS A 64 8.12 9.66 8.06
C LYS A 64 9.16 8.96 8.92
N LEU A 65 10.41 9.12 8.52
CA LEU A 65 11.57 8.76 9.34
C LEU A 65 12.32 10.06 9.62
N GLU A 66 12.30 10.50 10.89
CA GLU A 66 12.80 11.81 11.29
C GLU A 66 12.05 12.94 10.56
N GLN A 67 12.72 13.71 9.72
CA GLN A 67 12.11 14.79 8.94
C GLN A 67 11.78 14.38 7.48
N SER A 68 12.22 13.20 7.05
CA SER A 68 12.07 12.73 5.68
C SER A 68 10.80 11.92 5.49
N VAL A 69 10.05 12.16 4.40
CA VAL A 69 8.97 11.29 3.95
C VAL A 69 9.59 10.13 3.18
N ILE A 70 9.47 8.90 3.71
CA ILE A 70 10.08 7.69 3.14
C ILE A 70 9.09 6.78 2.45
N GLY A 71 7.81 7.11 2.48
CA GLY A 71 6.77 6.28 1.90
C GLY A 71 5.37 6.75 2.26
N PHE A 72 4.39 5.97 1.88
CA PHE A 72 2.99 6.20 2.22
C PHE A 72 2.21 4.90 2.32
N LEU A 73 1.09 4.95 3.01
CA LEU A 73 0.09 3.89 3.01
C LEU A 73 -1.32 4.47 2.84
N ASN A 74 -2.22 3.64 2.36
CA ASN A 74 -3.63 3.97 2.23
C ASN A 74 -4.48 2.82 2.76
N ILE A 75 -5.44 3.15 3.59
CA ILE A 75 -6.32 2.19 4.24
C ILE A 75 -7.77 2.68 4.17
N SER A 76 -8.71 1.77 4.03
CA SER A 76 -10.13 2.07 4.20
C SER A 76 -10.74 1.18 5.26
N SER A 77 -11.79 1.69 5.92
CA SER A 77 -12.58 0.89 6.86
C SER A 77 -13.67 0.13 6.13
N ASN A 78 -13.79 -1.17 6.39
CA ASN A 78 -14.91 -2.00 5.94
C ASN A 78 -16.00 -2.12 7.02
N SER A 79 -15.62 -1.87 8.29
CA SER A 79 -16.48 -1.80 9.48
C SER A 79 -15.71 -1.03 10.56
N ASP A 80 -16.27 -0.89 11.76
CA ASP A 80 -15.62 -0.14 12.86
C ASP A 80 -14.22 -0.66 13.23
N SER A 81 -13.91 -1.90 12.89
CA SER A 81 -12.65 -2.55 13.32
C SER A 81 -11.99 -3.44 12.25
N ASP A 82 -12.58 -3.52 11.05
CA ASP A 82 -12.02 -4.28 9.93
C ASP A 82 -11.59 -3.34 8.82
N PHE A 83 -10.33 -3.46 8.42
CA PHE A 83 -9.70 -2.52 7.49
C PHE A 83 -9.16 -3.23 6.26
N PHE A 84 -9.09 -2.49 5.14
CA PHE A 84 -8.40 -2.92 3.94
C PHE A 84 -7.21 -2.01 3.65
N LEU A 85 -6.00 -2.57 3.65
CA LEU A 85 -4.75 -1.89 3.33
C LEU A 85 -4.53 -1.92 1.82
N HIS A 86 -4.89 -0.82 1.14
CA HIS A 86 -4.82 -0.70 -0.33
C HIS A 86 -3.40 -0.45 -0.84
N LYS A 87 -2.63 0.31 -0.09
CA LYS A 87 -1.29 0.76 -0.47
C LYS A 87 -0.38 0.72 0.75
N PHE A 88 0.82 0.18 0.57
CA PHE A 88 1.86 0.22 1.58
C PHE A 88 3.22 0.21 0.89
N TYR A 89 3.82 1.36 0.77
CA TYR A 89 5.03 1.56 0.00
C TYR A 89 6.06 2.36 0.78
N ILE A 90 7.31 1.90 0.72
CA ILE A 90 8.48 2.56 1.30
C ILE A 90 9.55 2.58 0.22
N VAL A 91 10.24 3.73 0.06
CA VAL A 91 11.36 3.85 -0.89
C VAL A 91 12.47 2.84 -0.54
N ALA A 92 13.12 2.31 -1.58
CA ALA A 92 14.08 1.20 -1.43
C ALA A 92 15.22 1.51 -0.44
N GLU A 93 15.72 2.74 -0.47
CA GLU A 93 16.81 3.22 0.39
C GLU A 93 16.45 3.22 1.88
N SER A 94 15.17 3.28 2.21
CA SER A 94 14.64 3.28 3.59
C SER A 94 14.07 1.93 4.01
N CYS A 95 14.08 0.92 3.12
CA CYS A 95 13.64 -0.44 3.39
C CYS A 95 14.69 -1.23 4.19
N HIS A 96 15.11 -0.74 5.36
CA HIS A 96 16.00 -1.45 6.26
C HIS A 96 15.25 -2.55 7.03
N LYS A 97 16.01 -3.45 7.65
CA LYS A 97 15.46 -4.55 8.46
C LYS A 97 14.55 -4.00 9.58
N GLY A 98 13.28 -4.37 9.52
CA GLY A 98 12.29 -4.01 10.55
C GLY A 98 11.48 -2.73 10.24
N THR A 99 11.88 -1.86 9.29
CA THR A 99 11.14 -0.62 9.00
C THR A 99 9.66 -0.89 8.69
N GLY A 100 9.37 -1.80 7.77
CA GLY A 100 7.98 -2.14 7.41
C GLY A 100 7.17 -2.71 8.59
N THR A 101 7.79 -3.58 9.41
CA THR A 101 7.14 -4.13 10.62
C THR A 101 6.81 -3.00 11.60
N SER A 102 7.75 -2.09 11.85
CA SER A 102 7.51 -0.93 12.73
C SER A 102 6.38 -0.02 12.23
N VAL A 103 6.20 0.10 10.90
CA VAL A 103 5.06 0.82 10.31
C VAL A 103 3.76 0.09 10.60
N LEU A 104 3.70 -1.23 10.39
CA LEU A 104 2.50 -2.03 10.69
C LEU A 104 2.14 -2.00 12.19
N ASP A 105 3.11 -2.07 13.08
CA ASP A 105 2.90 -1.97 14.53
C ASP A 105 2.33 -0.61 14.93
N LYS A 106 2.85 0.48 14.34
CA LYS A 106 2.28 1.83 14.56
C LYS A 106 0.86 1.94 14.00
N LEU A 107 0.60 1.42 12.82
CA LEU A 107 -0.73 1.41 12.24
C LEU A 107 -1.71 0.63 13.12
N GLN A 108 -1.31 -0.53 13.63
CA GLN A 108 -2.09 -1.31 14.59
C GLN A 108 -2.39 -0.50 15.87
N SER A 109 -1.41 0.20 16.40
CA SER A 109 -1.59 1.03 17.61
C SER A 109 -2.56 2.19 17.40
N ILE A 110 -2.61 2.76 16.19
CA ILE A 110 -3.52 3.87 15.84
C ILE A 110 -4.94 3.35 15.62
N LEU A 111 -5.10 2.28 14.87
CA LEU A 111 -6.41 1.80 14.41
C LEU A 111 -7.08 0.81 15.37
N GLN A 112 -6.29 0.09 16.18
CA GLN A 112 -6.76 -1.01 17.06
C GLN A 112 -7.68 -1.99 16.31
N PRO A 113 -7.25 -2.52 15.14
CA PRO A 113 -8.11 -3.29 14.26
C PRO A 113 -8.37 -4.69 14.82
N LYS A 114 -9.52 -5.28 14.48
CA LYS A 114 -9.77 -6.73 14.62
C LYS A 114 -9.16 -7.49 13.45
N SER A 115 -9.21 -6.91 12.26
CA SER A 115 -8.53 -7.47 11.09
C SER A 115 -8.00 -6.40 10.14
N ILE A 116 -6.92 -6.76 9.42
CA ILE A 116 -6.44 -6.02 8.27
C ILE A 116 -6.34 -7.01 7.10
N THR A 117 -7.03 -6.68 6.01
CA THR A 117 -6.98 -7.39 4.73
C THR A 117 -6.13 -6.59 3.74
N LEU A 118 -5.45 -7.26 2.84
CA LEU A 118 -4.72 -6.64 1.72
C LEU A 118 -4.71 -7.55 0.49
N ALA A 119 -4.36 -6.98 -0.65
CA ALA A 119 -4.05 -7.71 -1.87
C ALA A 119 -2.58 -7.51 -2.24
N VAL A 120 -1.90 -8.57 -2.68
CA VAL A 120 -0.50 -8.54 -3.09
C VAL A 120 -0.30 -9.38 -4.34
N ASN A 121 0.41 -8.83 -5.34
CA ASN A 121 0.72 -9.55 -6.57
C ASN A 121 1.45 -10.87 -6.27
N ARG A 122 0.98 -11.96 -6.88
CA ARG A 122 1.49 -13.33 -6.66
C ARG A 122 2.97 -13.51 -7.02
N GLN A 123 3.52 -12.64 -7.84
CA GLN A 123 4.94 -12.64 -8.21
C GLN A 123 5.79 -11.72 -7.32
N ASN A 124 5.16 -10.96 -6.42
CA ASN A 124 5.86 -10.11 -5.47
C ASN A 124 6.29 -10.90 -4.23
N PHE A 125 7.22 -11.85 -4.42
CA PHE A 125 7.68 -12.74 -3.36
C PHE A 125 8.27 -12.02 -2.16
N LYS A 126 8.91 -10.87 -2.38
CA LYS A 126 9.48 -10.04 -1.30
C LYS A 126 8.38 -9.55 -0.36
N SER A 127 7.31 -8.99 -0.90
CA SER A 127 6.18 -8.50 -0.10
C SER A 127 5.38 -9.65 0.51
N ILE A 128 5.15 -10.75 -0.22
CA ILE A 128 4.46 -11.93 0.32
C ILE A 128 5.21 -12.47 1.55
N ASN A 129 6.53 -12.64 1.46
CA ASN A 129 7.34 -13.09 2.59
C ASN A 129 7.32 -12.11 3.77
N PHE A 130 7.33 -10.81 3.48
CA PHE A 130 7.17 -9.77 4.50
C PHE A 130 5.83 -9.90 5.23
N TYR A 131 4.73 -10.09 4.51
CA TYR A 131 3.40 -10.26 5.12
C TYR A 131 3.29 -11.55 5.91
N PHE A 132 3.84 -12.67 5.45
CA PHE A 132 3.90 -13.91 6.24
C PHE A 132 4.66 -13.73 7.56
N LYS A 133 5.81 -13.04 7.55
CA LYS A 133 6.57 -12.73 8.77
C LYS A 133 5.76 -11.87 9.75
N ASN A 134 4.86 -11.02 9.23
CA ASN A 134 3.97 -10.18 10.02
C ASN A 134 2.63 -10.85 10.34
N LYS A 135 2.53 -12.19 10.20
CA LYS A 135 1.38 -13.03 10.59
C LYS A 135 0.13 -12.88 9.70
N PHE A 136 0.27 -12.31 8.51
CA PHE A 136 -0.79 -12.40 7.51
C PHE A 136 -0.86 -13.81 6.94
N LYS A 137 -2.06 -14.24 6.53
CA LYS A 137 -2.33 -15.53 5.90
C LYS A 137 -3.07 -15.30 4.58
N ILE A 138 -2.76 -16.10 3.56
CA ILE A 138 -3.53 -16.10 2.31
C ILE A 138 -4.91 -16.67 2.58
N THR A 139 -5.94 -15.95 2.14
CA THR A 139 -7.35 -16.34 2.26
C THR A 139 -8.00 -16.61 0.92
N SER A 140 -7.55 -15.96 -0.14
CA SER A 140 -8.08 -16.20 -1.48
C SER A 140 -7.10 -15.80 -2.58
N VAL A 141 -7.41 -16.24 -3.79
CA VAL A 141 -6.72 -15.87 -5.04
C VAL A 141 -7.66 -14.97 -5.83
N LYS A 142 -7.15 -13.84 -6.30
CA LYS A 142 -7.89 -12.88 -7.11
C LYS A 142 -7.24 -12.76 -8.49
N ASN A 143 -8.06 -12.77 -9.53
CA ASN A 143 -7.66 -12.40 -10.88
C ASN A 143 -8.62 -11.29 -11.33
N LEU A 144 -8.08 -10.11 -11.54
CA LEU A 144 -8.86 -8.92 -11.89
C LEU A 144 -8.35 -8.38 -13.21
N ASP A 145 -9.22 -8.36 -14.22
CA ASP A 145 -8.99 -7.60 -15.45
C ASP A 145 -9.05 -6.10 -15.09
N ILE A 146 -7.97 -5.40 -15.36
CA ILE A 146 -7.83 -3.97 -15.10
C ILE A 146 -7.94 -3.12 -16.38
N GLY A 147 -8.26 -3.76 -17.50
CA GLY A 147 -8.37 -3.14 -18.81
C GLY A 147 -7.06 -3.11 -19.58
N ASN A 148 -7.16 -2.74 -20.85
CA ASN A 148 -6.03 -2.67 -21.78
C ASN A 148 -5.20 -3.97 -21.92
N GLY A 149 -5.85 -5.13 -21.66
CA GLY A 149 -5.20 -6.44 -21.70
C GLY A 149 -4.32 -6.75 -20.49
N TYR A 150 -4.40 -5.97 -19.43
CA TYR A 150 -3.67 -6.19 -18.19
C TYR A 150 -4.54 -6.82 -17.12
N GLU A 151 -3.91 -7.63 -16.27
CA GLU A 151 -4.54 -8.27 -15.12
C GLU A 151 -3.77 -7.98 -13.83
N MET A 152 -4.51 -7.88 -12.73
CA MET A 152 -3.96 -7.98 -11.38
C MET A 152 -4.20 -9.39 -10.85
N ASN A 153 -3.11 -10.13 -10.73
CA ASN A 153 -3.10 -11.52 -10.27
C ASN A 153 -2.58 -11.55 -8.84
N ASP A 154 -3.48 -11.44 -7.87
CA ASP A 154 -3.15 -11.19 -6.48
C ASP A 154 -3.51 -12.36 -5.56
N PHE A 155 -2.79 -12.47 -4.44
CA PHE A 155 -3.29 -13.10 -3.23
C PHE A 155 -4.00 -12.05 -2.37
N GLU A 156 -5.18 -12.41 -1.86
CA GLU A 156 -5.75 -11.71 -0.72
C GLU A 156 -5.18 -12.30 0.55
N MET A 157 -4.69 -11.44 1.43
CA MET A 157 -4.11 -11.87 2.70
C MET A 157 -4.77 -11.12 3.86
N VAL A 158 -4.95 -11.80 4.98
CA VAL A 158 -5.59 -11.26 6.19
C VAL A 158 -4.72 -11.51 7.41
N LYS A 159 -4.66 -10.53 8.30
CA LYS A 159 -4.17 -10.66 9.68
C LYS A 159 -5.30 -10.34 10.63
N HIS A 160 -5.58 -11.26 11.56
CA HIS A 160 -6.48 -11.05 12.69
C HIS A 160 -5.67 -10.62 13.92
N PHE A 161 -6.25 -9.73 14.70
CA PHE A 161 -5.69 -9.23 15.96
C PHE A 161 -6.59 -9.69 17.10
N ASN A 162 -5.98 -10.14 18.17
CA ASN A 162 -6.68 -10.58 19.39
C ASN A 162 -6.89 -9.41 20.33
#